data_434bbe61a35ff8a34587d01728b0fbd1
#
_entry.id   434bbe61a35ff8a34587d01728b0fbd1
#
_cell.length_a   1.000
_cell.length_b   1.000
_cell.length_c   1.000
_cell.angle_alpha   90.00
_cell.angle_beta   90.00
_cell.angle_gamma   90.00
#
_symmetry.space_group_name_H-M   'P 1'
#
loop_
_entity.id
_entity.type
_entity.pdbx_description
1 polymer ?
#
loop_
_entity_poly.entity_id
_entity_poly.type
_entity_poly.pdbx_seq_one_letter_code
_entity_poly.pdbx_strand_id
1 'polypeptide(L)'
;LPIDGTRQQYDNMLEQFFTEHPNIHHCITLGSKAHVMGDFLLRTNRREVQIMGYDMVKKNAECLRQGSISFLIAQHAYQQGYCSVDALFKAVVLKKKIQPVNYMPIELLTPENVNFYRRTQL
;
A
#
# COMPACT_ATOMS: atom_id res chain seq x y z
N LEU A 1 -4.52 -14.35 -2.33
CA LEU A 1 -3.34 -14.54 -3.19
C LEU A 1 -2.21 -15.17 -2.37
N PRO A 2 -1.43 -16.12 -2.92
CA PRO A 2 -0.29 -16.70 -2.23
C PRO A 2 0.80 -15.65 -1.95
N ILE A 3 1.58 -15.86 -0.88
CA ILE A 3 2.60 -14.86 -0.46
C ILE A 3 3.73 -14.77 -1.50
N ASP A 4 4.13 -15.90 -2.09
CA ASP A 4 5.26 -16.03 -3.01
C ASP A 4 4.87 -16.66 -4.36
N GLY A 5 3.76 -16.23 -4.91
CA GLY A 5 3.29 -16.68 -6.21
C GLY A 5 4.04 -16.04 -7.38
N THR A 6 4.17 -16.77 -8.48
CA THR A 6 4.62 -16.20 -9.75
C THR A 6 3.52 -15.32 -10.35
N ARG A 7 3.90 -14.40 -11.26
CA ARG A 7 2.93 -13.57 -11.98
C ARG A 7 1.83 -14.41 -12.65
N GLN A 8 2.21 -15.51 -13.31
CA GLN A 8 1.25 -16.39 -13.97
C GLN A 8 0.25 -17.01 -12.99
N GLN A 9 0.69 -17.40 -11.80
CA GLN A 9 -0.20 -17.94 -10.76
C GLN A 9 -1.19 -16.88 -10.27
N TYR A 10 -0.73 -15.63 -10.05
CA TYR A 10 -1.61 -14.54 -9.67
C TYR A 10 -2.63 -14.22 -10.75
N ASP A 11 -2.20 -14.16 -12.01
CA ASP A 11 -3.08 -13.87 -13.15
C ASP A 11 -4.17 -14.94 -13.30
N ASN A 12 -3.80 -16.22 -13.21
CA ASN A 12 -4.77 -17.33 -13.30
C ASN A 12 -5.80 -17.28 -12.17
N MET A 13 -5.34 -17.03 -10.93
CA MET A 13 -6.24 -16.93 -9.77
C MET A 13 -7.18 -15.73 -9.86
N LEU A 14 -6.68 -14.58 -10.30
CA LEU A 14 -7.49 -13.36 -10.45
C LEU A 14 -8.50 -13.50 -11.61
N GLU A 15 -8.09 -14.11 -12.72
CA GLU A 15 -9.00 -14.37 -13.84
C GLU A 15 -10.12 -15.31 -13.44
N GLN A 16 -9.80 -16.41 -12.75
CA GLN A 16 -10.81 -17.31 -12.20
C GLN A 16 -11.74 -16.58 -11.24
N PHE A 17 -11.19 -15.81 -10.29
CA PHE A 17 -11.96 -15.07 -9.31
C PHE A 17 -12.97 -14.10 -9.95
N PHE A 18 -12.55 -13.29 -10.90
CA PHE A 18 -13.44 -12.34 -11.58
C PHE A 18 -14.43 -13.02 -12.54
N THR A 19 -14.11 -14.20 -13.03
CA THR A 19 -15.04 -15.02 -13.82
C THR A 19 -16.15 -15.60 -12.94
N GLU A 20 -15.82 -16.08 -11.75
CA GLU A 20 -16.77 -16.62 -10.79
C GLU A 20 -17.59 -15.52 -10.10
N HIS A 21 -17.05 -14.29 -10.02
CA HIS A 21 -17.65 -13.15 -9.33
C HIS A 21 -17.71 -11.89 -10.20
N PRO A 22 -18.49 -11.90 -11.30
CA PRO A 22 -18.51 -10.78 -12.27
C PRO A 22 -19.06 -9.45 -11.72
N ASN A 23 -19.79 -9.50 -10.61
CA ASN A 23 -20.41 -8.32 -9.98
C ASN A 23 -19.51 -7.63 -8.93
N ILE A 24 -18.28 -8.09 -8.75
CA ILE A 24 -17.35 -7.44 -7.81
C ILE A 24 -16.64 -6.29 -8.52
N HIS A 25 -16.91 -5.07 -8.05
CA HIS A 25 -16.32 -3.83 -8.56
C HIS A 25 -15.42 -3.12 -7.55
N HIS A 26 -15.34 -3.60 -6.31
CA HIS A 26 -14.51 -2.98 -5.27
C HIS A 26 -13.67 -4.05 -4.56
N CYS A 27 -12.37 -3.83 -4.49
CA CYS A 27 -11.43 -4.74 -3.86
C CYS A 27 -10.57 -4.00 -2.85
N ILE A 28 -10.26 -4.67 -1.74
CA ILE A 28 -9.34 -4.17 -0.72
C ILE A 28 -8.16 -5.14 -0.61
N THR A 29 -6.95 -4.63 -0.70
CA THR A 29 -5.75 -5.41 -0.45
C THR A 29 -5.14 -5.02 0.89
N LEU A 30 -5.01 -5.97 1.81
CA LEU A 30 -4.57 -5.71 3.19
C LEU A 30 -3.04 -5.71 3.36
N GLY A 31 -2.29 -5.73 2.29
CA GLY A 31 -0.81 -5.70 2.34
C GLY A 31 -0.21 -4.87 1.22
N SER A 32 1.11 -4.75 1.22
CA SER A 32 1.88 -3.91 0.29
C SER A 32 1.89 -4.38 -1.17
N LYS A 33 1.21 -5.49 -1.50
CA LYS A 33 1.17 -6.07 -2.86
C LYS A 33 -0.06 -5.65 -3.68
N ALA A 34 -0.66 -4.50 -3.41
CA ALA A 34 -1.80 -3.99 -4.19
C ALA A 34 -1.51 -3.90 -5.69
N HIS A 35 -0.27 -3.61 -6.07
CA HIS A 35 0.20 -3.57 -7.46
C HIS A 35 -0.01 -4.88 -8.22
N VAL A 36 -0.04 -6.03 -7.56
CA VAL A 36 -0.28 -7.32 -8.24
C VAL A 36 -1.65 -7.33 -8.90
N MET A 37 -2.67 -6.92 -8.15
CA MET A 37 -4.02 -6.75 -8.70
C MET A 37 -4.11 -5.55 -9.64
N GLY A 38 -3.49 -4.42 -9.30
CA GLY A 38 -3.46 -3.22 -10.14
C GLY A 38 -2.88 -3.49 -11.54
N ASP A 39 -1.75 -4.18 -11.61
CA ASP A 39 -1.12 -4.59 -12.87
C ASP A 39 -2.00 -5.56 -13.66
N PHE A 40 -2.68 -6.50 -12.99
CA PHE A 40 -3.63 -7.41 -13.62
C PHE A 40 -4.79 -6.64 -14.26
N LEU A 41 -5.42 -5.71 -13.52
CA LEU A 41 -6.55 -4.92 -14.04
C LEU A 41 -6.15 -4.04 -15.22
N LEU A 42 -4.93 -3.48 -15.21
CA LEU A 42 -4.40 -2.72 -16.35
C LEU A 42 -4.29 -3.60 -17.60
N ARG A 43 -3.69 -4.79 -17.46
CA ARG A 43 -3.48 -5.69 -18.60
C ARG A 43 -4.78 -6.27 -19.17
N THR A 44 -5.77 -6.52 -18.31
CA THR A 44 -7.06 -7.06 -18.72
C THR A 44 -8.09 -5.99 -19.04
N ASN A 45 -7.71 -4.70 -18.93
CA ASN A 45 -8.56 -3.52 -19.17
C ASN A 45 -9.86 -3.52 -18.36
N ARG A 46 -9.83 -4.04 -17.13
CA ARG A 46 -10.96 -4.07 -16.19
C ARG A 46 -11.05 -2.76 -15.41
N ARG A 47 -11.42 -1.67 -16.08
CA ARG A 47 -11.46 -0.32 -15.49
C ARG A 47 -12.63 -0.09 -14.55
N GLU A 48 -13.62 -0.97 -14.55
CA GLU A 48 -14.79 -0.94 -13.66
C GLU A 48 -14.46 -1.38 -12.22
N VAL A 49 -13.29 -2.02 -12.02
CA VAL A 49 -12.87 -2.49 -10.69
C VAL A 49 -12.00 -1.45 -10.01
N GLN A 50 -12.41 -1.05 -8.82
CA GLN A 50 -11.68 -0.10 -7.97
C GLN A 50 -10.90 -0.84 -6.88
N ILE A 51 -9.66 -0.45 -6.66
CA ILE A 51 -8.80 -1.04 -5.64
C ILE A 51 -8.43 -0.01 -4.58
N MET A 52 -8.64 -0.37 -3.32
CA MET A 52 -7.99 0.24 -2.18
C MET A 52 -6.78 -0.61 -1.77
N GLY A 53 -5.63 0.02 -1.59
CA GLY A 53 -4.41 -0.66 -1.17
C GLY A 53 -3.76 -0.04 0.05
N TYR A 54 -2.80 -0.75 0.60
CA TYR A 54 -1.93 -0.28 1.68
C TYR A 54 -0.50 -0.11 1.18
N ASP A 55 0.23 0.76 1.87
CA ASP A 55 1.65 1.05 1.71
C ASP A 55 2.04 1.74 0.40
N MET A 56 2.78 2.80 0.57
CA MET A 56 3.36 3.61 -0.51
C MET A 56 4.66 2.99 -1.02
N VAL A 57 4.62 1.72 -1.51
CA VAL A 57 5.74 1.13 -2.23
C VAL A 57 5.75 1.61 -3.68
N LYS A 58 6.92 1.59 -4.31
CA LYS A 58 7.12 2.15 -5.66
C LYS A 58 6.10 1.62 -6.67
N LYS A 59 5.87 0.30 -6.71
CA LYS A 59 4.93 -0.33 -7.66
C LYS A 59 3.48 0.08 -7.39
N ASN A 60 3.07 0.16 -6.11
CA ASN A 60 1.73 0.63 -5.76
C ASN A 60 1.51 2.08 -6.21
N ALA A 61 2.52 2.94 -6.01
CA ALA A 61 2.47 4.34 -6.46
C ALA A 61 2.38 4.46 -7.99
N GLU A 62 3.05 3.59 -8.73
CA GLU A 62 2.95 3.52 -10.19
C GLU A 62 1.53 3.14 -10.62
N CYS A 63 0.94 2.09 -10.04
CA CYS A 63 -0.45 1.70 -10.28
C CYS A 63 -1.46 2.78 -9.90
N LEU A 64 -1.22 3.50 -8.80
CA LEU A 64 -2.06 4.64 -8.39
C LEU A 64 -2.03 5.74 -9.45
N ARG A 65 -0.85 6.14 -9.95
CA ARG A 65 -0.72 7.16 -11.02
C ARG A 65 -1.35 6.72 -12.34
N GLN A 66 -1.33 5.43 -12.64
CA GLN A 66 -1.94 4.85 -13.84
C GLN A 66 -3.46 4.63 -13.69
N GLY A 67 -4.02 4.87 -12.51
CA GLY A 67 -5.45 4.77 -12.23
C GLY A 67 -5.98 3.34 -12.05
N SER A 68 -5.11 2.33 -11.92
CA SER A 68 -5.52 0.95 -11.60
C SER A 68 -5.70 0.71 -10.11
N ILE A 69 -5.14 1.56 -9.27
CA ILE A 69 -5.45 1.66 -7.84
C ILE A 69 -6.13 3.01 -7.63
N SER A 70 -7.26 3.01 -6.92
CA SER A 70 -8.06 4.22 -6.68
C SER A 70 -7.46 5.08 -5.57
N PHE A 71 -7.01 4.44 -4.48
CA PHE A 71 -6.28 5.12 -3.41
C PHE A 71 -5.44 4.14 -2.57
N LEU A 72 -4.44 4.68 -1.89
CA LEU A 72 -3.57 3.95 -0.98
C LEU A 72 -3.64 4.54 0.42
N ILE A 73 -3.58 3.68 1.42
CA ILE A 73 -3.36 4.09 2.81
C ILE A 73 -1.86 4.01 3.08
N ALA A 74 -1.27 5.17 3.34
CA ALA A 74 0.15 5.30 3.66
C ALA A 74 0.35 5.46 5.18
N GLN A 75 1.31 4.73 5.73
CA GLN A 75 1.55 4.63 7.17
C GLN A 75 2.84 5.32 7.61
N HIS A 76 3.50 6.10 6.76
CA HIS A 76 4.78 6.78 7.06
C HIS A 76 5.86 5.83 7.61
N ALA A 77 6.09 4.70 6.94
CA ALA A 77 7.00 3.63 7.39
C ALA A 77 8.43 4.13 7.75
N TYR A 78 8.97 5.10 6.98
CA TYR A 78 10.25 5.72 7.29
C TYR A 78 10.23 6.43 8.63
N GLN A 79 9.21 7.27 8.87
CA GLN A 79 9.06 8.02 10.12
C GLN A 79 8.82 7.09 11.30
N GLN A 80 8.03 6.02 11.12
CA GLN A 80 7.84 4.98 12.15
C GLN A 80 9.19 4.35 12.54
N GLY A 81 10.00 3.95 11.56
CA GLY A 81 11.33 3.40 11.79
C GLY A 81 12.25 4.38 12.54
N TYR A 82 12.31 5.63 12.07
CA TYR A 82 13.11 6.67 12.72
C TYR A 82 12.67 6.92 14.16
N CYS A 83 11.38 7.15 14.41
CA CYS A 83 10.86 7.42 15.75
C CYS A 83 11.07 6.24 16.71
N SER A 84 10.99 5.00 16.20
CA SER A 84 11.24 3.80 17.00
C SER A 84 12.69 3.72 17.47
N VAL A 85 13.64 3.96 16.58
CA VAL A 85 15.09 3.97 16.91
C VAL A 85 15.42 5.13 17.84
N ASP A 86 14.90 6.33 17.58
CA ASP A 86 15.09 7.52 18.41
C ASP A 86 14.55 7.31 19.84
N ALA A 87 13.35 6.75 19.96
CA ALA A 87 12.77 6.42 21.26
C ALA A 87 13.63 5.40 22.02
N LEU A 88 14.09 4.35 21.34
CA LEU A 88 14.96 3.35 21.94
C LEU A 88 16.31 3.95 22.38
N PHE A 89 16.92 4.79 21.56
CA PHE A 89 18.15 5.51 21.91
C PHE A 89 17.93 6.41 23.14
N LYS A 90 16.86 7.19 23.18
CA LYS A 90 16.52 8.04 24.34
C LYS A 90 16.34 7.21 25.62
N ALA A 91 15.67 6.07 25.53
CA ALA A 91 15.44 5.22 26.71
C ALA A 91 16.71 4.52 27.18
N VAL A 92 17.45 3.87 26.26
CA VAL A 92 18.56 2.98 26.62
C VAL A 92 19.86 3.76 26.86
N VAL A 93 20.20 4.69 25.97
CA VAL A 93 21.47 5.42 26.04
C VAL A 93 21.35 6.65 26.93
N LEU A 94 20.33 7.47 26.69
CA LEU A 94 20.15 8.73 27.43
C LEU A 94 19.41 8.56 28.77
N LYS A 95 18.91 7.36 29.06
CA LYS A 95 18.13 7.04 30.27
C LYS A 95 16.93 7.98 30.50
N LYS A 96 16.36 8.52 29.41
CA LYS A 96 15.19 9.40 29.47
C LYS A 96 13.91 8.58 29.52
N LYS A 97 12.91 9.12 30.21
CA LYS A 97 11.55 8.57 30.17
C LYS A 97 10.96 8.83 28.77
N ILE A 98 10.44 7.79 28.15
CA ILE A 98 9.75 7.87 26.85
C ILE A 98 8.26 7.60 27.01
N GLN A 99 7.47 8.07 26.05
CA GLN A 99 6.06 7.70 25.94
C GLN A 99 5.96 6.22 25.55
N PRO A 100 5.11 5.43 26.25
CA PRO A 100 4.98 3.99 25.95
C PRO A 100 4.29 3.72 24.60
N VAL A 101 3.46 4.67 24.14
CA VAL A 101 2.72 4.58 22.87
C VAL A 101 2.85 5.89 22.11
N ASN A 102 3.24 5.81 20.85
CA ASN A 102 3.30 6.95 19.94
C ASN A 102 2.44 6.64 18.71
N TYR A 103 1.38 7.38 18.53
CA TYR A 103 0.53 7.25 17.34
C TYR A 103 1.16 7.97 16.17
N MET A 104 1.17 7.27 15.03
CA MET A 104 1.63 7.83 13.76
C MET A 104 0.44 8.21 12.87
N PRO A 105 0.54 9.27 12.08
CA PRO A 105 -0.51 9.63 11.15
C PRO A 105 -0.70 8.55 10.08
N ILE A 106 -1.95 8.39 9.66
CA ILE A 106 -2.33 7.60 8.48
C ILE A 106 -2.77 8.60 7.42
N GLU A 107 -2.28 8.44 6.19
CA GLU A 107 -2.55 9.36 5.09
C GLU A 107 -3.21 8.63 3.93
N LEU A 108 -4.26 9.24 3.39
CA LEU A 108 -4.92 8.77 2.19
C LEU A 108 -4.25 9.37 0.95
N LEU A 109 -3.69 8.50 0.11
CA LEU A 109 -3.05 8.89 -1.13
C LEU A 109 -3.94 8.61 -2.32
N THR A 110 -4.09 9.62 -3.16
CA THR A 110 -4.79 9.59 -4.44
C THR A 110 -3.83 9.97 -5.57
N PRO A 111 -4.20 9.82 -6.85
CA PRO A 111 -3.37 10.28 -7.96
C PRO A 111 -2.96 11.75 -7.86
N GLU A 112 -3.82 12.60 -7.25
CA GLU A 112 -3.60 14.03 -7.15
C GLU A 112 -2.54 14.40 -6.10
N ASN A 113 -2.46 13.66 -4.98
CA ASN A 113 -1.58 14.01 -3.86
C ASN A 113 -0.35 13.11 -3.72
N VAL A 114 -0.29 11.96 -4.40
CA VAL A 114 0.79 10.96 -4.26
C VAL A 114 2.20 11.54 -4.50
N ASN A 115 2.33 12.55 -5.34
CA ASN A 115 3.61 13.16 -5.66
C ASN A 115 4.12 14.07 -4.53
N PHE A 116 3.24 14.52 -3.64
CA PHE A 116 3.60 15.37 -2.49
C PHE A 116 4.01 14.55 -1.27
N TYR A 117 3.55 13.31 -1.16
CA TYR A 117 3.84 12.43 -0.02
C TYR A 117 5.34 12.25 0.25
N ARG A 118 6.18 12.16 -0.79
CA ARG A 118 7.64 12.03 -0.64
C ARG A 118 8.34 13.29 -0.12
N ARG A 119 7.74 14.47 -0.29
CA ARG A 119 8.33 15.75 0.16
C ARG A 119 8.21 15.97 1.66
N THR A 120 7.29 15.27 2.32
CA THR A 120 7.08 15.36 3.77
C THR A 120 7.92 14.34 4.55
N GLN A 121 8.69 13.50 3.87
CA GLN A 121 9.57 12.49 4.50
C GLN A 121 11.05 12.93 4.59
N LEU A 122 11.36 14.14 4.17
CA LEU A 122 12.64 14.80 4.37
C LEU A 122 12.57 15.74 5.58
#